data_e88a86904b5b63a45727b038d48a8b36
#
_entry.id   e88a86904b5b63a45727b038d48a8b36
#
_cell.length_a   1.000
_cell.length_b   1.000
_cell.length_c   1.000
_cell.angle_alpha   90.00
_cell.angle_beta   90.00
_cell.angle_gamma   90.00
#
_symmetry.space_group_name_H-M   'P 1'
#
loop_
_entity.id
_entity.type
_entity.pdbx_description
1 polymer ?
#
loop_
_entity_poly.entity_id
_entity_poly.type
_entity_poly.pdbx_seq_one_letter_code
_entity_poly.pdbx_strand_id
1 'polypeptide(L)'
;LTMKEEAIKKTAYWQMYVGPNGSGDRDKWYKYNYADKKEGWLKSIGNDIKFAFAKFSYNFRNSIKQWMAEVLKVLFEAAALCINTIRTFYLIVLAILGPLVFGIAVFDGFQHTLTVWIARYLNIFLWLPVANIFGGIMGKIQENMLKEDLQQIATNGDTFFSTTDTAYLIFMIIGIIGYFTVPSVANYIIHAGGGNTLLYKVTNMMSTSSRTVVAGGTSMARDAMGGAYNKMSNSMADAGASQGYFKEGNSGGSNYMKDKLSGKT
;
A
#
# COMPACT_ATOMS: atom_id res chain seq x y z
N LEU A 1 6.40 -18.68 -7.83
CA LEU A 1 7.55 -18.52 -6.92
C LEU A 1 8.68 -19.47 -7.26
N THR A 2 8.43 -20.77 -7.40
CA THR A 2 9.44 -21.80 -7.74
C THR A 2 10.23 -21.48 -9.02
N MET A 3 9.57 -21.05 -10.09
CA MET A 3 10.26 -20.67 -11.36
C MET A 3 11.20 -19.49 -11.19
N LYS A 4 10.82 -18.49 -10.39
CA LYS A 4 11.67 -17.33 -10.09
C LYS A 4 12.86 -17.74 -9.23
N GLU A 5 12.67 -18.60 -8.24
CA GLU A 5 13.75 -19.13 -7.41
C GLU A 5 14.76 -19.95 -8.21
N GLU A 6 14.29 -20.79 -9.12
CA GLU A 6 15.17 -21.55 -10.03
C GLU A 6 15.96 -20.65 -10.96
N ALA A 7 15.33 -19.60 -11.48
CA ALA A 7 16.01 -18.61 -12.31
C ALA A 7 17.09 -17.87 -11.54
N ILE A 8 16.80 -17.44 -10.30
CA ILE A 8 17.76 -16.75 -9.41
C ILE A 8 18.96 -17.65 -9.09
N LYS A 9 18.75 -18.94 -8.80
CA LYS A 9 19.84 -19.90 -8.51
C LYS A 9 20.85 -20.05 -9.68
N LYS A 10 20.44 -19.74 -10.89
CA LYS A 10 21.31 -19.76 -12.09
C LYS A 10 22.13 -18.47 -12.26
N THR A 11 21.85 -17.43 -11.51
CA THR A 11 22.53 -16.13 -11.65
C THR A 11 23.95 -16.15 -11.04
N ALA A 12 24.85 -15.37 -11.62
CA ALA A 12 26.20 -15.20 -11.10
C ALA A 12 26.20 -14.66 -9.66
N TYR A 13 25.32 -13.73 -9.35
CA TYR A 13 25.19 -13.15 -8.01
C TYR A 13 24.78 -14.17 -6.96
N TRP A 14 23.82 -15.03 -7.27
CA TRP A 14 23.43 -16.10 -6.35
C TRP A 14 24.58 -17.07 -6.12
N GLN A 15 25.29 -17.44 -7.20
CA GLN A 15 26.43 -18.35 -7.08
C GLN A 15 27.59 -17.74 -6.29
N MET A 16 27.83 -16.43 -6.41
CA MET A 16 28.87 -15.73 -5.64
C MET A 16 28.52 -15.60 -4.17
N TYR A 17 27.28 -15.21 -3.85
CA TYR A 17 26.92 -14.83 -2.48
C TYR A 17 26.23 -15.94 -1.68
N VAL A 18 25.53 -16.87 -2.31
CA VAL A 18 24.82 -17.97 -1.67
C VAL A 18 25.47 -19.30 -1.99
N GLY A 19 25.50 -19.68 -3.27
CA GLY A 19 26.01 -20.96 -3.73
C GLY A 19 25.19 -22.16 -3.24
N PRO A 20 25.45 -23.36 -3.73
CA PRO A 20 24.70 -24.58 -3.36
C PRO A 20 24.83 -24.95 -1.87
N ASN A 21 25.93 -24.57 -1.23
CA ASN A 21 26.22 -24.89 0.19
C ASN A 21 25.93 -23.72 1.15
N GLY A 22 25.36 -22.60 0.67
CA GLY A 22 25.09 -21.41 1.49
C GLY A 22 26.36 -20.60 1.87
N SER A 23 27.56 -21.09 1.54
CA SER A 23 28.81 -20.41 1.88
C SER A 23 29.19 -19.29 0.92
N GLY A 24 28.61 -19.29 -0.29
CA GLY A 24 29.03 -18.42 -1.39
C GLY A 24 30.40 -18.84 -1.97
N ASP A 25 30.82 -18.15 -3.01
CA ASP A 25 32.09 -18.41 -3.72
C ASP A 25 32.88 -17.09 -3.80
N ARG A 26 33.89 -16.97 -2.88
CA ARG A 26 34.75 -15.79 -2.80
C ARG A 26 35.60 -15.59 -4.05
N ASP A 27 36.05 -16.68 -4.65
CA ASP A 27 36.95 -16.60 -5.81
C ASP A 27 36.20 -16.09 -7.03
N LYS A 28 34.95 -16.51 -7.22
CA LYS A 28 34.06 -15.96 -8.25
C LYS A 28 33.77 -14.48 -8.00
N TRP A 29 33.51 -14.09 -6.73
CA TRP A 29 33.32 -12.70 -6.36
C TRP A 29 34.55 -11.84 -6.65
N TYR A 30 35.74 -12.34 -6.32
CA TYR A 30 36.98 -11.62 -6.57
C TYR A 30 37.25 -11.45 -8.06
N LYS A 31 37.06 -12.52 -8.83
CA LYS A 31 37.21 -12.52 -10.28
C LYS A 31 36.24 -11.53 -10.95
N TYR A 32 35.01 -11.51 -10.49
CA TYR A 32 33.98 -10.60 -11.01
C TYR A 32 34.33 -9.12 -10.76
N ASN A 33 34.84 -8.79 -9.56
CA ASN A 33 35.09 -7.39 -9.17
C ASN A 33 36.46 -6.87 -9.61
N TYR A 34 37.45 -7.74 -9.74
CA TYR A 34 38.86 -7.32 -9.94
C TYR A 34 39.50 -7.89 -11.20
N ALA A 35 38.73 -8.56 -12.08
CA ALA A 35 39.19 -9.03 -13.40
C ALA A 35 40.54 -9.79 -13.35
N ASP A 36 40.65 -10.84 -12.54
CA ASP A 36 41.84 -11.73 -12.42
C ASP A 36 43.17 -11.04 -12.03
N LYS A 37 43.14 -9.86 -11.42
CA LYS A 37 44.35 -9.24 -10.86
C LYS A 37 44.89 -10.09 -9.72
N LYS A 38 46.21 -10.37 -9.69
CA LYS A 38 46.86 -11.13 -8.61
C LYS A 38 46.64 -10.42 -7.28
N GLU A 39 46.09 -11.15 -6.32
CA GLU A 39 45.80 -10.66 -4.97
C GLU A 39 47.06 -10.75 -4.10
N GLY A 40 47.51 -9.61 -3.51
CA GLY A 40 48.56 -9.61 -2.50
C GLY A 40 48.00 -10.02 -1.14
N TRP A 41 48.79 -10.68 -0.29
CA TRP A 41 48.37 -11.26 0.98
C TRP A 41 47.69 -10.26 1.95
N LEU A 42 48.19 -9.02 2.03
CA LEU A 42 47.57 -7.95 2.84
C LEU A 42 46.22 -7.48 2.27
N LYS A 43 46.07 -7.50 0.93
CA LYS A 43 44.81 -7.15 0.27
C LYS A 43 43.78 -8.26 0.40
N SER A 44 44.22 -9.51 0.58
CA SER A 44 43.36 -10.68 0.77
C SER A 44 42.46 -10.50 2.00
N ILE A 45 43.02 -10.13 3.14
CA ILE A 45 42.28 -9.90 4.39
C ILE A 45 41.23 -8.79 4.22
N GLY A 46 41.60 -7.68 3.58
CA GLY A 46 40.67 -6.60 3.29
C GLY A 46 39.56 -7.00 2.35
N ASN A 47 39.83 -7.85 1.35
CA ASN A 47 38.85 -8.36 0.42
C ASN A 47 37.93 -9.43 1.03
N ASP A 48 38.43 -10.22 1.98
CA ASP A 48 37.61 -11.16 2.74
C ASP A 48 36.53 -10.43 3.57
N ILE A 49 36.92 -9.32 4.21
CA ILE A 49 35.98 -8.48 4.95
C ILE A 49 34.95 -7.84 3.99
N LYS A 50 35.40 -7.34 2.85
CA LYS A 50 34.49 -6.78 1.82
C LYS A 50 33.52 -7.82 1.29
N PHE A 51 34.01 -9.03 1.00
CA PHE A 51 33.17 -10.14 0.56
C PHE A 51 32.15 -10.54 1.63
N ALA A 52 32.58 -10.69 2.89
CA ALA A 52 31.70 -11.02 4.00
C ALA A 52 30.59 -9.97 4.16
N PHE A 53 30.94 -8.69 4.09
CA PHE A 53 29.96 -7.60 4.16
C PHE A 53 29.02 -7.56 2.96
N ALA A 54 29.54 -7.74 1.76
CA ALA A 54 28.73 -7.80 0.53
C ALA A 54 27.77 -9.00 0.56
N LYS A 55 28.25 -10.17 0.97
CA LYS A 55 27.43 -11.38 1.17
C LYS A 55 26.36 -11.16 2.24
N PHE A 56 26.71 -10.60 3.39
CA PHE A 56 25.73 -10.27 4.43
C PHE A 56 24.66 -9.31 3.91
N SER A 57 25.08 -8.24 3.24
CA SER A 57 24.17 -7.26 2.68
C SER A 57 23.22 -7.90 1.64
N TYR A 58 23.74 -8.77 0.77
CA TYR A 58 22.94 -9.50 -0.22
C TYR A 58 21.90 -10.41 0.45
N ASN A 59 22.34 -11.25 1.39
CA ASN A 59 21.46 -12.18 2.08
C ASN A 59 20.41 -11.47 2.93
N PHE A 60 20.80 -10.43 3.65
CA PHE A 60 19.91 -9.62 4.48
C PHE A 60 18.79 -8.97 3.65
N ARG A 61 19.17 -8.33 2.55
CA ARG A 61 18.20 -7.71 1.63
C ARG A 61 17.25 -8.74 1.03
N ASN A 62 17.77 -9.89 0.62
CA ASN A 62 16.97 -10.96 0.02
C ASN A 62 16.00 -11.56 1.05
N SER A 63 16.44 -11.77 2.28
CA SER A 63 15.59 -12.24 3.38
C SER A 63 14.47 -11.26 3.71
N ILE A 64 14.75 -9.96 3.76
CA ILE A 64 13.71 -8.94 3.99
C ILE A 64 12.67 -8.94 2.86
N LYS A 65 13.11 -9.03 1.59
CA LYS A 65 12.19 -9.09 0.46
C LYS A 65 11.28 -10.31 0.52
N GLN A 66 11.84 -11.48 0.78
CA GLN A 66 11.07 -12.72 0.90
C GLN A 66 10.07 -12.63 2.04
N TRP A 67 10.50 -12.22 3.22
CA TRP A 67 9.63 -12.05 4.37
C TRP A 67 8.49 -11.06 4.09
N MET A 68 8.80 -9.93 3.48
CA MET A 68 7.79 -8.91 3.14
C MET A 68 6.80 -9.43 2.10
N ALA A 69 7.27 -10.16 1.09
CA ALA A 69 6.41 -10.76 0.07
C ALA A 69 5.48 -11.83 0.69
N GLU A 70 5.98 -12.65 1.62
CA GLU A 70 5.19 -13.66 2.33
C GLU A 70 4.12 -13.01 3.21
N VAL A 71 4.49 -12.00 4.01
CA VAL A 71 3.54 -11.26 4.85
C VAL A 71 2.45 -10.60 4.01
N LEU A 72 2.82 -9.92 2.92
CA LEU A 72 1.85 -9.29 2.03
C LEU A 72 0.94 -10.30 1.34
N LYS A 73 1.46 -11.47 0.96
CA LYS A 73 0.66 -12.56 0.41
C LYS A 73 -0.40 -13.04 1.40
N VAL A 74 0.00 -13.30 2.65
CA VAL A 74 -0.94 -13.71 3.70
C VAL A 74 -1.99 -12.62 3.95
N LEU A 75 -1.59 -11.35 3.99
CA LEU A 75 -2.53 -10.24 4.15
C LEU A 75 -3.50 -10.11 2.97
N PHE A 76 -3.04 -10.35 1.75
CA PHE A 76 -3.90 -10.35 0.56
C PHE A 76 -4.95 -11.47 0.60
N GLU A 77 -4.53 -12.70 0.95
CA GLU A 77 -5.43 -13.83 1.13
C GLU A 77 -6.41 -13.59 2.29
N ALA A 78 -5.92 -13.03 3.40
CA ALA A 78 -6.75 -12.66 4.55
C ALA A 78 -7.79 -11.58 4.19
N ALA A 79 -7.45 -10.59 3.38
CA ALA A 79 -8.39 -9.55 2.92
C ALA A 79 -9.51 -10.17 2.08
N ALA A 80 -9.19 -11.08 1.16
CA ALA A 80 -10.17 -11.78 0.34
C ALA A 80 -11.12 -12.64 1.20
N LEU A 81 -10.57 -13.40 2.15
CA LEU A 81 -11.35 -14.21 3.09
C LEU A 81 -12.23 -13.37 4.01
N CYS A 82 -11.72 -12.24 4.49
CA CYS A 82 -12.44 -11.30 5.34
C CYS A 82 -13.71 -10.80 4.64
N ILE A 83 -13.59 -10.30 3.40
CA ILE A 83 -14.74 -9.81 2.63
C ILE A 83 -15.74 -10.93 2.37
N ASN A 84 -15.30 -12.13 2.04
CA ASN A 84 -16.18 -13.25 1.80
C ASN A 84 -16.92 -13.69 3.08
N THR A 85 -16.24 -13.70 4.21
CA THR A 85 -16.83 -14.03 5.51
C THR A 85 -17.87 -13.00 5.94
N ILE A 86 -17.55 -11.71 5.84
CA ILE A 86 -18.46 -10.60 6.16
C ILE A 86 -19.69 -10.64 5.24
N ARG A 87 -19.49 -10.87 3.95
CA ARG A 87 -20.57 -11.05 2.99
C ARG A 87 -21.52 -12.17 3.40
N THR A 88 -20.97 -13.36 3.71
CA THR A 88 -21.75 -14.53 4.10
C THR A 88 -22.55 -14.25 5.37
N PHE A 89 -21.93 -13.62 6.36
CA PHE A 89 -22.61 -13.23 7.59
C PHE A 89 -23.79 -12.30 7.31
N TYR A 90 -23.61 -11.26 6.51
CA TYR A 90 -24.68 -10.33 6.17
C TYR A 90 -25.82 -11.00 5.39
N LEU A 91 -25.51 -11.91 4.44
CA LEU A 91 -26.53 -12.63 3.70
C LEU A 91 -27.36 -13.53 4.62
N ILE A 92 -26.72 -14.23 5.58
CA ILE A 92 -27.41 -15.06 6.57
C ILE A 92 -28.35 -14.19 7.42
N VAL A 93 -27.84 -13.09 7.96
CA VAL A 93 -28.66 -12.18 8.79
C VAL A 93 -29.86 -11.65 8.02
N LEU A 94 -29.64 -11.20 6.78
CA LEU A 94 -30.74 -10.70 5.91
C LEU A 94 -31.74 -11.82 5.57
N ALA A 95 -31.27 -13.04 5.34
CA ALA A 95 -32.17 -14.18 5.06
C ALA A 95 -33.03 -14.52 6.27
N ILE A 96 -32.47 -14.52 7.50
CA ILE A 96 -33.22 -14.79 8.72
C ILE A 96 -34.25 -13.68 9.01
N LEU A 97 -33.89 -12.41 8.72
CA LEU A 97 -34.80 -11.28 8.90
C LEU A 97 -35.81 -11.13 7.77
N GLY A 98 -35.67 -11.86 6.66
CA GLY A 98 -36.55 -11.82 5.51
C GLY A 98 -38.04 -11.97 5.85
N PRO A 99 -38.46 -13.04 6.53
CA PRO A 99 -39.87 -13.24 6.92
C PRO A 99 -40.45 -12.08 7.73
N LEU A 100 -39.64 -11.48 8.61
CA LEU A 100 -40.05 -10.30 9.38
C LEU A 100 -40.30 -9.08 8.47
N VAL A 101 -39.38 -8.83 7.54
CA VAL A 101 -39.51 -7.73 6.57
C VAL A 101 -40.74 -7.92 5.68
N PHE A 102 -40.99 -9.14 5.21
CA PHE A 102 -42.20 -9.46 4.46
C PHE A 102 -43.47 -9.21 5.27
N GLY A 103 -43.49 -9.63 6.55
CA GLY A 103 -44.62 -9.37 7.45
C GLY A 103 -44.92 -7.88 7.66
N ILE A 104 -43.87 -7.08 7.86
CA ILE A 104 -44.00 -5.62 8.04
C ILE A 104 -44.45 -4.94 6.75
N ALA A 105 -43.97 -5.39 5.59
CA ALA A 105 -44.29 -4.80 4.31
C ALA A 105 -45.78 -4.93 3.87
N VAL A 106 -46.54 -5.78 4.57
CA VAL A 106 -48.02 -5.89 4.33
C VAL A 106 -48.76 -4.67 4.85
N PHE A 107 -48.21 -3.97 5.84
CA PHE A 107 -48.88 -2.77 6.37
C PHE A 107 -48.66 -1.56 5.47
N ASP A 108 -49.75 -0.78 5.27
CA ASP A 108 -49.70 0.45 4.49
C ASP A 108 -48.68 1.43 5.05
N GLY A 109 -47.81 1.95 4.18
CA GLY A 109 -46.72 2.85 4.54
C GLY A 109 -45.35 2.15 4.75
N PHE A 110 -45.32 0.83 4.95
CA PHE A 110 -44.07 0.08 5.14
C PHE A 110 -43.61 -0.72 3.91
N GLN A 111 -44.32 -0.64 2.79
CA GLN A 111 -44.04 -1.35 1.54
C GLN A 111 -42.63 -1.04 1.01
N HIS A 112 -42.11 0.18 1.23
CA HIS A 112 -40.79 0.59 0.82
C HIS A 112 -39.67 -0.21 1.54
N THR A 113 -39.94 -0.72 2.74
CA THR A 113 -38.99 -1.54 3.50
C THR A 113 -38.56 -2.80 2.76
N LEU A 114 -39.52 -3.44 2.05
CA LEU A 114 -39.24 -4.63 1.25
C LEU A 114 -38.29 -4.30 0.08
N THR A 115 -38.56 -3.21 -0.63
CA THR A 115 -37.70 -2.78 -1.76
C THR A 115 -36.28 -2.49 -1.30
N VAL A 116 -36.12 -1.80 -0.18
CA VAL A 116 -34.80 -1.51 0.42
C VAL A 116 -34.11 -2.79 0.86
N TRP A 117 -34.83 -3.72 1.45
CA TRP A 117 -34.26 -4.99 1.89
C TRP A 117 -33.77 -5.83 0.70
N ILE A 118 -34.58 -5.95 -0.38
CA ILE A 118 -34.16 -6.63 -1.61
C ILE A 118 -32.92 -5.97 -2.21
N ALA A 119 -32.91 -4.63 -2.28
CA ALA A 119 -31.77 -3.90 -2.82
C ALA A 119 -30.48 -4.16 -2.01
N ARG A 120 -30.58 -4.19 -0.67
CA ARG A 120 -29.45 -4.54 0.22
C ARG A 120 -28.99 -5.99 0.02
N TYR A 121 -29.93 -6.92 -0.06
CA TYR A 121 -29.61 -8.33 -0.29
C TYR A 121 -28.86 -8.52 -1.60
N LEU A 122 -29.35 -7.94 -2.69
CA LEU A 122 -28.70 -7.99 -4.01
C LEU A 122 -27.35 -7.28 -4.01
N ASN A 123 -27.24 -6.14 -3.32
CA ASN A 123 -25.98 -5.42 -3.20
C ASN A 123 -24.89 -6.31 -2.57
N ILE A 124 -25.19 -6.94 -1.44
CA ILE A 124 -24.24 -7.80 -0.72
C ILE A 124 -23.95 -9.08 -1.53
N PHE A 125 -24.96 -9.61 -2.26
CA PHE A 125 -24.76 -10.74 -3.14
C PHE A 125 -23.72 -10.44 -4.23
N LEU A 126 -23.73 -9.22 -4.78
CA LEU A 126 -22.81 -8.77 -5.83
C LEU A 126 -21.35 -8.60 -5.35
N TRP A 127 -21.07 -8.60 -4.04
CA TRP A 127 -19.70 -8.52 -3.56
C TRP A 127 -18.83 -9.65 -4.08
N LEU A 128 -19.37 -10.87 -4.21
CA LEU A 128 -18.60 -12.01 -4.70
C LEU A 128 -18.19 -11.88 -6.17
N PRO A 129 -19.10 -11.59 -7.12
CA PRO A 129 -18.73 -11.32 -8.51
C PRO A 129 -17.69 -10.20 -8.63
N VAL A 130 -17.87 -9.09 -7.92
CA VAL A 130 -16.94 -7.96 -7.94
C VAL A 130 -15.58 -8.36 -7.40
N ALA A 131 -15.53 -9.11 -6.27
CA ALA A 131 -14.29 -9.61 -5.69
C ALA A 131 -13.56 -10.58 -6.64
N ASN A 132 -14.30 -11.44 -7.33
CA ASN A 132 -13.72 -12.39 -8.29
C ASN A 132 -13.15 -11.67 -9.52
N ILE A 133 -13.84 -10.66 -10.05
CA ILE A 133 -13.31 -9.82 -11.14
C ILE A 133 -12.05 -9.12 -10.70
N PHE A 134 -12.06 -8.49 -9.52
CA PHE A 134 -10.91 -7.81 -8.96
C PHE A 134 -9.73 -8.77 -8.76
N GLY A 135 -9.96 -9.94 -8.16
CA GLY A 135 -8.96 -10.98 -7.97
C GLY A 135 -8.37 -11.48 -9.30
N GLY A 136 -9.20 -11.64 -10.34
CA GLY A 136 -8.77 -12.01 -11.68
C GLY A 136 -7.85 -10.96 -12.31
N ILE A 137 -8.18 -9.67 -12.17
CA ILE A 137 -7.34 -8.56 -12.65
C ILE A 137 -5.99 -8.57 -11.92
N MET A 138 -6.02 -8.70 -10.59
CA MET A 138 -4.80 -8.75 -9.78
C MET A 138 -3.92 -9.94 -10.13
N GLY A 139 -4.52 -11.12 -10.33
CA GLY A 139 -3.80 -12.31 -10.77
C GLY A 139 -3.12 -12.12 -12.13
N LYS A 140 -3.78 -11.44 -13.07
CA LYS A 140 -3.19 -11.15 -14.38
C LYS A 140 -2.03 -10.16 -14.31
N ILE A 141 -2.14 -9.15 -13.47
CA ILE A 141 -1.04 -8.20 -13.22
C ILE A 141 0.16 -8.96 -12.61
N GLN A 142 -0.06 -9.80 -11.60
CA GLN A 142 1.00 -10.59 -10.99
C GLN A 142 1.67 -11.54 -11.98
N GLU A 143 0.91 -12.17 -12.88
CA GLU A 143 1.47 -13.01 -13.95
C GLU A 143 2.39 -12.22 -14.88
N ASN A 144 1.97 -11.03 -15.31
CA ASN A 144 2.77 -10.19 -16.18
C ASN A 144 4.06 -9.71 -15.49
N MET A 145 3.97 -9.30 -14.23
CA MET A 145 5.15 -8.90 -13.44
C MET A 145 6.14 -10.05 -13.29
N LEU A 146 5.65 -11.27 -13.07
CA LEU A 146 6.52 -12.44 -12.99
C LEU A 146 7.25 -12.70 -14.33
N LYS A 147 6.58 -12.50 -15.45
CA LYS A 147 7.20 -12.62 -16.78
C LYS A 147 8.31 -11.59 -17.00
N GLU A 148 8.07 -10.35 -16.60
CA GLU A 148 9.07 -9.27 -16.67
C GLU A 148 10.28 -9.56 -15.77
N ASP A 149 10.04 -10.04 -14.54
CA ASP A 149 11.10 -10.46 -13.64
C ASP A 149 11.97 -11.56 -14.23
N LEU A 150 11.36 -12.59 -14.84
CA LEU A 150 12.08 -13.67 -15.49
C LEU A 150 12.92 -13.18 -16.69
N GLN A 151 12.40 -12.24 -17.47
CA GLN A 151 13.16 -11.61 -18.55
C GLN A 151 14.36 -10.81 -18.01
N GLN A 152 14.18 -10.05 -16.95
CA GLN A 152 15.27 -9.27 -16.34
C GLN A 152 16.36 -10.17 -15.76
N ILE A 153 15.99 -11.28 -15.12
CA ILE A 153 16.96 -12.28 -14.66
C ILE A 153 17.77 -12.84 -15.82
N ALA A 154 17.12 -13.12 -16.93
CA ALA A 154 17.78 -13.68 -18.12
C ALA A 154 18.75 -12.68 -18.79
N THR A 155 18.43 -11.38 -18.77
CA THR A 155 19.24 -10.35 -19.44
C THR A 155 20.31 -9.73 -18.55
N ASN A 156 19.99 -9.44 -17.29
CA ASN A 156 20.85 -8.67 -16.38
C ASN A 156 21.49 -9.52 -15.28
N GLY A 157 21.10 -10.79 -15.16
CA GLY A 157 21.63 -11.72 -14.16
C GLY A 157 21.24 -11.41 -12.71
N ASP A 158 20.55 -10.29 -12.46
CA ASP A 158 20.08 -9.88 -11.13
C ASP A 158 18.78 -9.06 -11.22
N THR A 159 17.88 -9.27 -10.26
CA THR A 159 16.68 -8.45 -10.06
C THR A 159 16.82 -7.54 -8.84
N PHE A 160 18.04 -7.27 -8.41
CA PHE A 160 18.31 -6.59 -7.16
C PHE A 160 17.81 -5.13 -7.19
N PHE A 161 16.80 -4.79 -6.37
CA PHE A 161 16.09 -3.51 -6.39
C PHE A 161 15.61 -3.08 -7.78
N SER A 162 15.21 -4.05 -8.59
CA SER A 162 14.49 -3.78 -9.82
C SER A 162 13.23 -2.98 -9.48
N THR A 163 12.88 -2.05 -10.34
CA THR A 163 11.59 -1.34 -10.29
C THR A 163 10.41 -2.32 -10.23
N THR A 164 10.57 -3.51 -10.79
CA THR A 164 9.56 -4.59 -10.82
C THR A 164 9.36 -5.25 -9.45
N ASP A 165 10.41 -5.47 -8.67
CA ASP A 165 10.29 -6.02 -7.31
C ASP A 165 9.52 -5.06 -6.39
N THR A 166 9.85 -3.77 -6.46
CA THR A 166 9.14 -2.72 -5.72
C THR A 166 7.71 -2.59 -6.21
N ALA A 167 7.49 -2.66 -7.52
CA ALA A 167 6.16 -2.62 -8.11
C ALA A 167 5.29 -3.81 -7.64
N TYR A 168 5.85 -5.02 -7.57
CA TYR A 168 5.14 -6.19 -7.02
C TYR A 168 4.62 -5.95 -5.60
N LEU A 169 5.46 -5.43 -4.69
CA LEU A 169 5.06 -5.12 -3.32
C LEU A 169 3.98 -4.03 -3.28
N ILE A 170 4.12 -2.99 -4.09
CA ILE A 170 3.11 -1.93 -4.20
C ILE A 170 1.79 -2.50 -4.72
N PHE A 171 1.81 -3.36 -5.75
CA PHE A 171 0.58 -3.98 -6.27
C PHE A 171 -0.08 -4.92 -5.26
N MET A 172 0.69 -5.62 -4.42
CA MET A 172 0.12 -6.40 -3.33
C MET A 172 -0.62 -5.51 -2.33
N ILE A 173 -0.05 -4.37 -1.96
CA ILE A 173 -0.71 -3.39 -1.08
C ILE A 173 -1.98 -2.84 -1.74
N ILE A 174 -1.91 -2.46 -3.02
CA ILE A 174 -3.07 -2.01 -3.80
C ILE A 174 -4.15 -3.10 -3.83
N GLY A 175 -3.75 -4.36 -4.00
CA GLY A 175 -4.65 -5.50 -3.98
C GLY A 175 -5.37 -5.67 -2.64
N ILE A 176 -4.67 -5.55 -1.53
CA ILE A 176 -5.25 -5.60 -0.18
C ILE A 176 -6.27 -4.48 -0.01
N ILE A 177 -5.90 -3.24 -0.34
CA ILE A 177 -6.80 -2.08 -0.26
C ILE A 177 -8.00 -2.27 -1.19
N GLY A 178 -7.76 -2.77 -2.40
CA GLY A 178 -8.79 -2.99 -3.41
C GLY A 178 -9.88 -3.97 -2.97
N TYR A 179 -9.53 -5.03 -2.23
CA TYR A 179 -10.54 -5.92 -1.67
C TYR A 179 -11.51 -5.19 -0.73
N PHE A 180 -11.02 -4.24 0.07
CA PHE A 180 -11.88 -3.43 0.95
C PHE A 180 -12.75 -2.42 0.20
N THR A 181 -12.47 -2.14 -1.07
CA THR A 181 -13.34 -1.29 -1.91
C THR A 181 -14.45 -2.07 -2.59
N VAL A 182 -14.42 -3.41 -2.59
CA VAL A 182 -15.43 -4.28 -3.23
C VAL A 182 -16.86 -3.91 -2.85
N PRO A 183 -17.20 -3.70 -1.56
CA PRO A 183 -18.55 -3.29 -1.17
C PRO A 183 -18.97 -1.93 -1.75
N SER A 184 -18.04 -1.01 -1.86
CA SER A 184 -18.29 0.31 -2.44
C SER A 184 -18.58 0.21 -3.94
N VAL A 185 -17.84 -0.64 -4.66
CA VAL A 185 -18.07 -0.90 -6.08
C VAL A 185 -19.42 -1.56 -6.31
N ALA A 186 -19.82 -2.52 -5.47
CA ALA A 186 -21.14 -3.14 -5.53
C ALA A 186 -22.27 -2.11 -5.34
N ASN A 187 -22.07 -1.08 -4.49
CA ASN A 187 -23.00 0.02 -4.31
C ASN A 187 -23.21 0.89 -5.53
N TYR A 188 -22.26 0.95 -6.48
CA TYR A 188 -22.48 1.65 -7.76
C TYR A 188 -23.45 0.90 -8.68
N ILE A 189 -23.54 -0.42 -8.51
CA ILE A 189 -24.44 -1.25 -9.32
C ILE A 189 -25.86 -1.20 -8.76
N ILE A 190 -26.00 -1.39 -7.45
CA ILE A 190 -27.29 -1.35 -6.74
C ILE A 190 -27.18 -0.42 -5.54
N HIS A 191 -27.81 0.73 -5.63
CA HIS A 191 -27.86 1.71 -4.56
C HIS A 191 -28.88 1.26 -3.50
N ALA A 192 -28.41 0.53 -2.51
CA ALA A 192 -29.21 0.24 -1.33
C ALA A 192 -29.11 1.44 -0.39
N GLY A 193 -30.09 2.35 -0.44
CA GLY A 193 -30.13 3.60 0.31
C GLY A 193 -30.06 3.45 1.84
N GLY A 194 -28.88 3.19 2.33
CA GLY A 194 -28.58 3.05 3.74
C GLY A 194 -27.08 2.79 3.90
N GLY A 195 -26.34 3.82 4.25
CA GLY A 195 -24.88 3.76 4.42
C GLY A 195 -24.45 2.57 5.26
N ASN A 196 -23.59 1.75 4.71
CA ASN A 196 -22.88 0.69 5.42
C ASN A 196 -21.93 1.32 6.45
N THR A 197 -22.47 1.66 7.62
CA THR A 197 -21.74 2.30 8.73
C THR A 197 -20.54 1.47 9.18
N LEU A 198 -20.58 0.13 9.04
CA LEU A 198 -19.45 -0.74 9.36
C LEU A 198 -18.33 -0.63 8.33
N LEU A 199 -18.66 -0.61 7.03
CA LEU A 199 -17.68 -0.40 5.96
C LEU A 199 -17.07 0.99 5.99
N TYR A 200 -17.89 2.01 6.27
CA TYR A 200 -17.40 3.36 6.50
C TYR A 200 -16.43 3.40 7.69
N LYS A 201 -16.71 2.66 8.77
CA LYS A 201 -15.80 2.52 9.92
C LYS A 201 -14.50 1.79 9.54
N VAL A 202 -14.56 0.68 8.81
CA VAL A 202 -13.37 -0.07 8.39
C VAL A 202 -12.54 0.74 7.38
N THR A 203 -13.18 1.39 6.42
CA THR A 203 -12.48 2.25 5.45
C THR A 203 -11.89 3.48 6.15
N ASN A 204 -12.60 4.06 7.13
CA ASN A 204 -12.06 5.15 7.95
C ASN A 204 -10.95 4.70 8.90
N MET A 205 -11.04 3.51 9.51
CA MET A 205 -9.93 2.98 10.30
C MET A 205 -8.68 2.77 9.44
N MET A 206 -8.84 2.26 8.24
CA MET A 206 -7.72 2.03 7.32
C MET A 206 -7.18 3.35 6.75
N SER A 207 -8.04 4.30 6.37
CA SER A 207 -7.63 5.64 5.93
C SER A 207 -7.07 6.49 7.09
N THR A 208 -7.55 6.30 8.30
CA THR A 208 -7.03 6.97 9.50
C THR A 208 -5.68 6.38 9.90
N SER A 209 -5.50 5.06 9.82
CA SER A 209 -4.19 4.42 10.03
C SER A 209 -3.16 4.86 8.99
N SER A 210 -3.55 4.95 7.71
CA SER A 210 -2.69 5.49 6.65
C SER A 210 -2.35 6.97 6.88
N ARG A 211 -3.33 7.77 7.32
CA ARG A 211 -3.10 9.18 7.67
C ARG A 211 -2.25 9.34 8.92
N THR A 212 -2.38 8.46 9.91
CA THR A 212 -1.58 8.54 11.15
C THR A 212 -0.13 8.15 10.88
N VAL A 213 0.13 7.17 10.03
CA VAL A 213 1.49 6.80 9.62
C VAL A 213 2.13 7.89 8.75
N VAL A 214 1.38 8.45 7.80
CA VAL A 214 1.86 9.57 6.97
C VAL A 214 1.93 10.87 7.77
N ALA A 215 0.97 11.14 8.66
CA ALA A 215 1.00 12.32 9.53
C ALA A 215 2.07 12.23 10.61
N GLY A 216 2.35 11.03 11.16
CA GLY A 216 3.46 10.83 12.10
C GLY A 216 4.83 11.05 11.44
N GLY A 217 5.02 10.58 10.20
CA GLY A 217 6.24 10.86 9.43
C GLY A 217 6.37 12.30 8.98
N THR A 218 5.26 12.97 8.61
CA THR A 218 5.26 14.37 8.19
C THR A 218 5.24 15.35 9.37
N SER A 219 4.74 14.97 10.55
CA SER A 219 4.83 15.82 11.74
C SER A 219 6.26 15.86 12.29
N MET A 220 7.00 14.74 12.31
CA MET A 220 8.42 14.76 12.64
C MET A 220 9.25 15.56 11.62
N ALA A 221 8.95 15.44 10.33
CA ALA A 221 9.60 16.24 9.29
C ALA A 221 9.18 17.71 9.35
N ARG A 222 7.92 18.01 9.70
CA ARG A 222 7.41 19.36 9.88
C ARG A 222 7.95 20.03 11.15
N ASP A 223 8.08 19.31 12.25
CA ASP A 223 8.70 19.83 13.48
C ASP A 223 10.20 20.09 13.29
N ALA A 224 10.89 19.20 12.57
CA ALA A 224 12.30 19.39 12.26
C ALA A 224 12.54 20.53 11.24
N MET A 225 11.69 20.65 10.19
CA MET A 225 11.78 21.73 9.19
C MET A 225 11.07 23.02 9.61
N GLY A 226 9.94 22.92 10.32
CA GLY A 226 9.18 24.07 10.81
C GLY A 226 9.90 24.83 11.90
N GLY A 227 10.63 24.13 12.77
CA GLY A 227 11.53 24.74 13.75
C GLY A 227 12.70 25.50 13.10
N ALA A 228 13.24 24.94 12.00
CA ALA A 228 14.29 25.60 11.23
C ALA A 228 13.74 26.78 10.42
N TYR A 229 12.54 26.64 9.82
CA TYR A 229 11.89 27.70 9.05
C TYR A 229 11.44 28.88 9.93
N ASN A 230 10.86 28.62 11.11
CA ASN A 230 10.50 29.65 12.06
C ASN A 230 11.72 30.37 12.67
N LYS A 231 12.82 29.64 12.90
CA LYS A 231 14.08 30.27 13.32
C LYS A 231 14.65 31.15 12.22
N MET A 232 14.57 30.70 10.97
CA MET A 232 15.09 31.43 9.82
C MET A 232 14.18 32.62 9.45
N SER A 233 12.85 32.49 9.56
CA SER A 233 11.91 33.59 9.33
C SER A 233 11.99 34.66 10.43
N ASN A 234 12.15 34.24 11.69
CA ASN A 234 12.33 35.17 12.80
C ASN A 234 13.70 35.89 12.72
N SER A 235 14.76 35.23 12.30
CA SER A 235 16.06 35.88 12.07
C SER A 235 16.05 36.81 10.86
N MET A 236 15.25 36.50 9.82
CA MET A 236 15.01 37.41 8.70
C MET A 236 14.09 38.56 9.07
N ALA A 237 13.09 38.35 9.91
CA ALA A 237 12.21 39.39 10.44
C ALA A 237 12.98 40.36 11.35
N ASP A 238 13.89 39.86 12.19
CA ASP A 238 14.75 40.65 13.07
C ASP A 238 15.82 41.44 12.27
N ALA A 239 16.31 40.88 11.17
CA ALA A 239 17.22 41.55 10.28
C ALA A 239 16.55 42.56 9.36
N GLY A 240 15.24 42.46 9.12
CA GLY A 240 14.44 43.35 8.25
C GLY A 240 13.59 44.39 8.99
N ALA A 241 13.58 44.38 10.31
CA ALA A 241 12.69 45.22 11.11
C ALA A 241 13.05 46.70 11.20
N SER A 242 14.04 47.16 10.46
CA SER A 242 14.43 48.57 10.45
C SER A 242 13.79 49.40 9.33
N GLN A 243 12.96 48.85 8.45
CA GLN A 243 12.28 49.67 7.43
C GLN A 243 10.84 49.22 7.18
N GLY A 244 9.91 50.03 7.68
CA GLY A 244 8.47 49.85 7.65
C GLY A 244 7.85 49.95 6.26
N TYR A 245 7.69 48.84 5.56
CA TYR A 245 6.96 48.77 4.29
C TYR A 245 5.75 47.84 4.26
N PHE A 246 5.41 47.16 5.36
CA PHE A 246 4.20 46.33 5.45
C PHE A 246 3.49 46.56 6.79
N LYS A 247 3.01 47.77 7.02
CA LYS A 247 2.00 48.04 8.04
C LYS A 247 0.79 48.60 7.29
N GLU A 248 -0.27 47.87 7.39
CA GLU A 248 -1.66 48.07 7.02
C GLU A 248 -2.23 47.05 6.01
N GLY A 249 -2.85 46.09 6.56
CA GLY A 249 -3.83 45.22 5.97
C GLY A 249 -4.81 44.85 7.10
N ASN A 250 -5.51 45.86 7.59
CA ASN A 250 -6.53 45.71 8.63
C ASN A 250 -7.64 44.78 8.16
N SER A 251 -8.07 43.93 9.03
CA SER A 251 -9.20 43.02 9.07
C SER A 251 -10.57 43.64 8.70
N GLY A 252 -10.73 44.12 7.46
CA GLY A 252 -12.00 44.71 7.00
C GLY A 252 -12.82 43.82 6.05
N GLY A 253 -12.26 42.73 5.49
CA GLY A 253 -12.93 41.93 4.45
C GLY A 253 -13.96 40.94 4.92
N SER A 254 -13.92 40.53 6.18
CA SER A 254 -14.81 39.46 6.71
C SER A 254 -16.23 39.95 7.03
N ASN A 255 -16.38 41.19 7.44
CA ASN A 255 -17.67 41.75 7.84
C ASN A 255 -18.51 42.22 6.65
N TYR A 256 -17.87 42.75 5.60
CA TYR A 256 -18.55 43.24 4.39
C TYR A 256 -19.33 42.12 3.64
N MET A 257 -18.75 40.96 3.53
CA MET A 257 -19.44 39.80 2.93
C MET A 257 -20.58 39.28 3.83
N LYS A 258 -20.41 39.30 5.13
CA LYS A 258 -21.39 38.84 6.08
C LYS A 258 -22.60 39.80 6.16
N ASP A 259 -22.39 41.08 6.06
CA ASP A 259 -23.44 42.11 6.04
C ASP A 259 -24.21 42.10 4.73
N LYS A 260 -23.57 41.86 3.60
CA LYS A 260 -24.20 41.71 2.29
C LYS A 260 -25.05 40.45 2.18
N LEU A 261 -24.63 39.34 2.82
CA LEU A 261 -25.39 38.07 2.82
C LEU A 261 -26.55 38.10 3.84
N SER A 262 -26.54 38.98 4.86
CA SER A 262 -27.60 39.15 5.85
C SER A 262 -28.65 40.20 5.49
N GLY A 263 -28.54 40.84 4.29
CA GLY A 263 -29.53 41.82 3.81
C GLY A 263 -29.58 43.14 4.63
N LYS A 264 -28.51 43.45 5.37
CA LYS A 264 -28.37 44.75 6.00
C LYS A 264 -27.56 45.69 5.08
N THR A 265 -28.24 46.64 4.49
CA THR A 265 -27.65 47.78 3.78
C THR A 265 -27.22 48.84 4.78
#